data_a77dc4815a798a41e3997e0d89a498f5
#
_entry.id   a77dc4815a798a41e3997e0d89a498f5
#
_cell.length_a   1.000
_cell.length_b   1.000
_cell.length_c   1.000
_cell.angle_alpha   90.00
_cell.angle_beta   90.00
_cell.angle_gamma   90.00
#
_symmetry.space_group_name_H-M   'P 1'
#
loop_
_entity.id
_entity.type
_entity.pdbx_description
1 polymer ?
#
loop_
_entity_poly.entity_id
_entity_poly.type
_entity_poly.pdbx_seq_one_letter_code
_entity_poly.pdbx_strand_id
1 'polypeptide(L)'
;MKLIHTSDWHLGHELFTYDRHEEQLSFLEQLREIVREEQPDALVVSGDIYHTSTPSNTTMRLFTNGLDQIRMACPTMQIVVTAGNHDSSSRLEVTRSIWEHLRVSIVGRIQRTTTGIDWDRHLIPVRDVAGKSIGWIVALPHVFPANYPGFEEGIPREERPRHFFQALGKRLIERNETHLPVVLMAHLALAGSDTTGHDESRGGMDYIEMSLFDAIPYDYLALGHIHCPQNVSGTRARYCGSPLAISFDETYPHSVTVVEIDAAGRAPRISLRPIQNPWPLKTWPEEAVEIEKAFQQLESFPADEPCYLRLHVKRKDVVPTYALERAMALTASKKCRFCRFLWEESHASKEISSQSLDLDQFQSLSPVEIADRYYQDTYGEEMDPELRQLLQQTLQDVQQTAND
;
A
#
# COMPACT_ATOMS: atom_id res chain seq x y z
N MET A 1 5.74 24.26 -11.60
CA MET A 1 5.60 23.67 -10.24
C MET A 1 6.33 22.36 -10.21
N LYS A 2 7.23 22.18 -9.24
CA LYS A 2 8.00 20.96 -9.02
C LYS A 2 7.58 20.30 -7.69
N LEU A 3 7.31 19.00 -7.68
CA LEU A 3 6.92 18.30 -6.46
C LEU A 3 7.60 16.94 -6.33
N ILE A 4 7.66 16.45 -5.10
CA ILE A 4 8.02 15.06 -4.80
C ILE A 4 6.73 14.34 -4.39
N HIS A 5 6.50 13.16 -4.97
CA HIS A 5 5.38 12.28 -4.66
C HIS A 5 5.89 10.98 -4.04
N THR A 6 5.36 10.66 -2.88
CA THR A 6 5.60 9.41 -2.14
C THR A 6 4.29 8.95 -1.48
N SER A 7 4.20 7.68 -1.09
CA SER A 7 3.06 7.09 -0.39
C SER A 7 3.49 5.80 0.33
N ASP A 8 2.58 5.17 1.03
CA ASP A 8 2.73 3.80 1.54
C ASP A 8 4.02 3.62 2.38
N TRP A 9 4.24 4.55 3.33
CA TRP A 9 5.41 4.52 4.20
C TRP A 9 5.38 3.38 5.20
N HIS A 10 4.18 2.97 5.60
CA HIS A 10 3.94 1.89 6.56
C HIS A 10 4.85 1.94 7.77
N LEU A 11 5.03 3.12 8.35
CA LEU A 11 5.85 3.28 9.56
C LEU A 11 5.31 2.41 10.69
N GLY A 12 6.20 1.69 11.37
CA GLY A 12 5.86 0.69 12.38
C GLY A 12 5.52 -0.69 11.80
N HIS A 13 5.71 -0.91 10.50
CA HIS A 13 5.66 -2.25 9.91
C HIS A 13 6.81 -3.10 10.45
N GLU A 14 6.50 -4.31 10.90
CA GLU A 14 7.45 -5.36 11.25
C GLU A 14 7.44 -6.44 10.16
N LEU A 15 8.59 -6.93 9.77
CA LEU A 15 8.70 -8.01 8.80
C LEU A 15 9.04 -9.33 9.52
N PHE A 16 8.10 -10.28 9.56
CA PHE A 16 8.26 -11.56 10.28
C PHE A 16 8.75 -11.38 11.72
N THR A 17 8.13 -10.43 12.45
CA THR A 17 8.48 -10.05 13.84
C THR A 17 9.80 -9.26 14.02
N TYR A 18 10.52 -9.01 12.96
CA TYR A 18 11.70 -8.14 13.01
C TYR A 18 11.29 -6.67 12.95
N ASP A 19 11.75 -5.89 13.93
CA ASP A 19 11.62 -4.44 13.92
C ASP A 19 12.39 -3.83 12.75
N ARG A 20 11.76 -2.87 12.05
CA ARG A 20 12.28 -2.18 10.87
C ARG A 20 12.55 -0.68 11.11
N HIS A 21 12.69 -0.29 12.36
CA HIS A 21 12.89 1.12 12.73
C HIS A 21 14.10 1.74 12.03
N GLU A 22 15.22 1.01 11.94
CA GLU A 22 16.46 1.50 11.29
C GLU A 22 16.25 1.76 9.79
N GLU A 23 15.53 0.87 9.09
CA GLU A 23 15.23 1.04 7.67
C GLU A 23 14.29 2.22 7.43
N GLN A 24 13.27 2.35 8.28
CA GLN A 24 12.29 3.45 8.20
C GLN A 24 12.96 4.80 8.51
N LEU A 25 13.87 4.84 9.48
CA LEU A 25 14.69 6.02 9.75
C LEU A 25 15.60 6.36 8.56
N SER A 26 16.30 5.37 8.01
CA SER A 26 17.15 5.54 6.82
C SER A 26 16.36 6.08 5.63
N PHE A 27 15.14 5.57 5.39
CA PHE A 27 14.27 6.10 4.34
C PHE A 27 13.94 7.59 4.55
N LEU A 28 13.55 7.99 5.76
CA LEU A 28 13.21 9.40 6.08
C LEU A 28 14.42 10.31 5.92
N GLU A 29 15.62 9.83 6.27
CA GLU A 29 16.88 10.57 6.05
C GLU A 29 17.18 10.74 4.56
N GLN A 30 17.02 9.67 3.76
CA GLN A 30 17.18 9.74 2.30
C GLN A 30 16.18 10.70 1.66
N LEU A 31 14.90 10.65 2.08
CA LEU A 31 13.88 11.59 1.60
C LEU A 31 14.22 13.03 1.95
N ARG A 32 14.74 13.29 3.16
CA ARG A 32 15.24 14.62 3.55
C ARG A 32 16.34 15.11 2.61
N GLU A 33 17.34 14.26 2.30
CA GLU A 33 18.42 14.62 1.38
C GLU A 33 17.90 14.88 -0.04
N ILE A 34 16.97 14.05 -0.54
CA ILE A 34 16.33 14.27 -1.84
C ILE A 34 15.60 15.61 -1.85
N VAL A 35 14.84 15.95 -0.80
CA VAL A 35 14.17 17.27 -0.69
C VAL A 35 15.19 18.40 -0.68
N ARG A 36 16.31 18.26 0.01
CA ARG A 36 17.39 19.26 0.07
C ARG A 36 18.04 19.48 -1.31
N GLU A 37 18.23 18.43 -2.09
CA GLU A 37 18.80 18.49 -3.44
C GLU A 37 17.82 19.05 -4.47
N GLU A 38 16.58 18.55 -4.45
CA GLU A 38 15.57 18.89 -5.43
C GLU A 38 14.91 20.26 -5.20
N GLN A 39 14.89 20.77 -3.97
CA GLN A 39 14.24 22.02 -3.56
C GLN A 39 12.82 22.15 -4.19
N PRO A 40 11.89 21.20 -3.92
CA PRO A 40 10.59 21.19 -4.55
C PRO A 40 9.67 22.28 -3.98
N ASP A 41 8.68 22.70 -4.78
CA ASP A 41 7.60 23.57 -4.33
C ASP A 41 6.64 22.83 -3.38
N ALA A 42 6.50 21.51 -3.56
CA ALA A 42 5.63 20.68 -2.72
C ALA A 42 6.18 19.26 -2.50
N LEU A 43 5.79 18.66 -1.37
CA LEU A 43 5.88 17.23 -1.07
C LEU A 43 4.46 16.71 -0.86
N VAL A 44 4.06 15.67 -1.60
CA VAL A 44 2.78 14.99 -1.42
C VAL A 44 2.99 13.57 -0.94
N VAL A 45 2.31 13.20 0.16
CA VAL A 45 2.34 11.87 0.76
C VAL A 45 0.93 11.28 0.68
N SER A 46 0.72 10.39 -0.29
CA SER A 46 -0.59 9.88 -0.68
C SER A 46 -1.04 8.65 0.12
N GLY A 47 -1.16 8.78 1.45
CA GLY A 47 -1.74 7.78 2.34
C GLY A 47 -0.78 6.71 2.84
N ASP A 48 -1.30 5.88 3.75
CA ASP A 48 -0.64 4.79 4.45
C ASP A 48 0.69 5.20 5.10
N ILE A 49 0.56 6.22 5.96
CA ILE A 49 1.66 6.74 6.76
C ILE A 49 2.10 5.71 7.79
N TYR A 50 1.13 5.10 8.46
CA TYR A 50 1.34 4.07 9.48
C TYR A 50 0.89 2.70 8.97
N HIS A 51 1.56 1.66 9.43
CA HIS A 51 1.15 0.29 9.10
C HIS A 51 -0.15 -0.14 9.77
N THR A 52 -0.50 0.46 10.90
CA THR A 52 -1.72 0.15 11.67
C THR A 52 -2.42 1.41 12.13
N SER A 53 -3.74 1.33 12.32
CA SER A 53 -4.55 2.43 12.84
C SER A 53 -4.22 2.82 14.29
N THR A 54 -3.43 1.99 15.01
CA THR A 54 -2.97 2.23 16.38
C THR A 54 -1.44 2.18 16.47
N PRO A 55 -0.72 3.12 15.83
CA PRO A 55 0.74 3.15 15.87
C PRO A 55 1.26 3.35 17.29
N SER A 56 2.43 2.79 17.58
CA SER A 56 3.12 3.01 18.84
C SER A 56 3.59 4.46 19.01
N ASN A 57 3.86 4.88 20.23
CA ASN A 57 4.42 6.21 20.49
C ASN A 57 5.78 6.41 19.80
N THR A 58 6.59 5.35 19.68
CA THR A 58 7.86 5.37 18.96
C THR A 58 7.65 5.63 17.48
N THR A 59 6.68 4.94 16.87
CA THR A 59 6.30 5.12 15.46
C THR A 59 5.76 6.53 15.20
N MET A 60 4.92 7.07 16.09
CA MET A 60 4.41 8.44 15.97
C MET A 60 5.53 9.48 16.08
N ARG A 61 6.53 9.27 16.96
CA ARG A 61 7.72 10.14 17.04
C ARG A 61 8.57 10.05 15.78
N LEU A 62 8.75 8.84 15.22
CA LEU A 62 9.49 8.66 13.98
C LEU A 62 8.87 9.50 12.85
N PHE A 63 7.55 9.43 12.68
CA PHE A 63 6.82 10.26 11.71
C PHE A 63 7.00 11.75 11.98
N THR A 64 6.73 12.20 13.20
CA THR A 64 6.76 13.61 13.56
C THR A 64 8.15 14.22 13.38
N ASN A 65 9.19 13.52 13.88
CA ASN A 65 10.58 13.98 13.76
C ASN A 65 11.05 13.96 12.30
N GLY A 66 10.74 12.87 11.56
CA GLY A 66 11.09 12.76 10.14
C GLY A 66 10.44 13.86 9.30
N LEU A 67 9.15 14.11 9.51
CA LEU A 67 8.42 15.16 8.80
C LEU A 67 8.98 16.55 9.08
N ASP A 68 9.35 16.86 10.33
CA ASP A 68 9.97 18.13 10.70
C ASP A 68 11.36 18.30 10.08
N GLN A 69 12.20 17.25 10.09
CA GLN A 69 13.51 17.27 9.43
C GLN A 69 13.41 17.47 7.90
N ILE A 70 12.43 16.82 7.25
CA ILE A 70 12.14 17.00 5.83
C ILE A 70 11.71 18.44 5.54
N ARG A 71 10.81 19.00 6.36
CA ARG A 71 10.37 20.40 6.27
C ARG A 71 11.53 21.37 6.43
N MET A 72 12.44 21.13 7.37
CA MET A 72 13.61 21.97 7.60
C MET A 72 14.59 21.97 6.43
N ALA A 73 14.63 20.89 5.63
CA ALA A 73 15.48 20.82 4.43
C ALA A 73 15.01 21.75 3.31
N CYS A 74 13.70 22.08 3.25
CA CYS A 74 13.11 23.06 2.32
C CYS A 74 11.95 23.81 3.00
N PRO A 75 12.21 24.87 3.80
CA PRO A 75 11.18 25.51 4.63
C PRO A 75 10.08 26.23 3.85
N THR A 76 10.29 26.50 2.57
CA THR A 76 9.31 27.14 1.68
C THR A 76 8.34 26.14 1.02
N MET A 77 8.70 24.86 1.07
CA MET A 77 7.90 23.77 0.48
C MET A 77 6.56 23.60 1.20
N GLN A 78 5.50 23.41 0.41
CA GLN A 78 4.20 22.94 0.94
C GLN A 78 4.24 21.43 1.10
N ILE A 79 4.00 20.92 2.30
CA ILE A 79 3.83 19.48 2.52
C ILE A 79 2.34 19.15 2.65
N VAL A 80 1.89 18.12 1.94
CA VAL A 80 0.51 17.63 2.04
C VAL A 80 0.53 16.12 2.31
N VAL A 81 -0.11 15.73 3.40
CA VAL A 81 -0.21 14.34 3.83
C VAL A 81 -1.69 13.96 3.89
N THR A 82 -2.05 12.87 3.22
CA THR A 82 -3.41 12.30 3.33
C THR A 82 -3.39 10.99 4.10
N ALA A 83 -4.53 10.61 4.69
CA ALA A 83 -4.66 9.27 5.28
C ALA A 83 -4.92 8.21 4.20
N GLY A 84 -4.32 7.03 4.37
CA GLY A 84 -4.65 5.81 3.65
C GLY A 84 -5.64 4.93 4.42
N ASN A 85 -5.85 3.68 3.96
CA ASN A 85 -6.76 2.74 4.61
C ASN A 85 -6.19 2.13 5.90
N HIS A 86 -4.86 2.10 6.07
CA HIS A 86 -4.20 1.67 7.30
C HIS A 86 -4.22 2.75 8.40
N ASP A 87 -4.37 4.02 8.03
CA ASP A 87 -4.29 5.14 8.95
C ASP A 87 -5.58 5.35 9.75
N SER A 88 -5.43 5.71 11.01
CA SER A 88 -6.53 6.33 11.76
C SER A 88 -6.58 7.82 11.44
N SER A 89 -7.58 8.26 10.68
CA SER A 89 -7.77 9.65 10.29
C SER A 89 -7.74 10.62 11.46
N SER A 90 -8.36 10.26 12.58
CA SER A 90 -8.40 11.10 13.78
C SER A 90 -7.03 11.20 14.48
N ARG A 91 -6.27 10.11 14.53
CA ARG A 91 -4.90 10.14 15.11
C ARG A 91 -3.92 10.93 14.24
N LEU A 92 -4.00 10.77 12.93
CA LEU A 92 -3.15 11.52 12.00
C LEU A 92 -3.39 13.02 12.12
N GLU A 93 -4.63 13.45 12.36
CA GLU A 93 -5.03 14.85 12.50
C GLU A 93 -4.79 15.45 13.90
N VAL A 94 -4.39 14.68 14.92
CA VAL A 94 -4.23 15.19 16.31
C VAL A 94 -3.33 16.43 16.40
N THR A 95 -2.25 16.45 15.63
CA THR A 95 -1.26 17.56 15.65
C THR A 95 -1.44 18.55 14.50
N ARG A 96 -2.55 18.44 13.74
CA ARG A 96 -2.80 19.23 12.52
C ARG A 96 -2.64 20.74 12.74
N SER A 97 -3.25 21.30 13.79
CA SER A 97 -3.23 22.74 14.03
C SER A 97 -1.80 23.30 14.22
N ILE A 98 -0.88 22.49 14.73
CA ILE A 98 0.54 22.86 14.85
C ILE A 98 1.19 22.87 13.47
N TRP A 99 0.93 21.83 12.67
CA TRP A 99 1.51 21.65 11.35
C TRP A 99 1.08 22.72 10.33
N GLU A 100 -0.19 23.15 10.38
CA GLU A 100 -0.73 24.19 9.47
C GLU A 100 0.09 25.50 9.54
N HIS A 101 0.60 25.88 10.71
CA HIS A 101 1.49 27.04 10.85
C HIS A 101 2.87 26.86 10.19
N LEU A 102 3.22 25.63 9.84
CA LEU A 102 4.52 25.21 9.30
C LEU A 102 4.44 24.81 7.82
N ARG A 103 3.40 25.21 7.09
CA ARG A 103 3.13 24.79 5.70
C ARG A 103 2.99 23.29 5.53
N VAL A 104 2.47 22.60 6.54
CA VAL A 104 2.14 21.17 6.46
C VAL A 104 0.64 21.00 6.64
N SER A 105 -0.01 20.47 5.61
CA SER A 105 -1.46 20.18 5.61
C SER A 105 -1.65 18.68 5.80
N ILE A 106 -2.33 18.29 6.88
CA ILE A 106 -2.69 16.89 7.14
C ILE A 106 -4.20 16.73 6.93
N VAL A 107 -4.60 15.85 6.02
CA VAL A 107 -5.97 15.60 5.64
C VAL A 107 -6.31 14.13 5.87
N GLY A 108 -6.88 13.83 7.02
CA GLY A 108 -7.22 12.45 7.42
C GLY A 108 -8.60 12.00 6.95
N ARG A 109 -9.51 12.94 6.70
CA ARG A 109 -10.91 12.66 6.33
C ARG A 109 -11.54 13.81 5.58
N ILE A 110 -12.67 13.53 4.90
CA ILE A 110 -13.51 14.59 4.35
C ILE A 110 -14.17 15.32 5.51
N GLN A 111 -13.75 16.56 5.75
CA GLN A 111 -14.27 17.37 6.85
C GLN A 111 -15.60 18.01 6.46
N ARG A 112 -16.60 17.86 7.36
CA ARG A 112 -17.91 18.54 7.26
C ARG A 112 -17.97 19.73 8.19
N THR A 113 -18.69 20.76 7.73
CA THR A 113 -19.13 21.91 8.53
C THR A 113 -20.65 21.87 8.67
N THR A 114 -21.22 22.83 9.37
CA THR A 114 -22.68 23.01 9.46
C THR A 114 -23.34 23.38 8.12
N THR A 115 -22.55 23.91 7.18
CA THR A 115 -23.03 24.38 5.85
C THR A 115 -22.58 23.48 4.69
N GLY A 116 -21.93 22.33 4.96
CA GLY A 116 -21.48 21.40 3.93
C GLY A 116 -20.07 20.87 4.16
N ILE A 117 -19.26 20.78 3.09
CA ILE A 117 -17.88 20.30 3.16
C ILE A 117 -16.94 21.49 3.33
N ASP A 118 -15.91 21.31 4.15
CA ASP A 118 -14.81 22.26 4.30
C ASP A 118 -13.82 22.09 3.13
N TRP A 119 -14.12 22.73 2.02
CA TRP A 119 -13.30 22.63 0.81
C TRP A 119 -11.91 23.22 0.98
N ASP A 120 -11.71 24.17 1.88
CA ASP A 120 -10.41 24.80 2.12
C ASP A 120 -9.38 23.80 2.65
N ARG A 121 -9.82 22.74 3.27
CA ARG A 121 -8.95 21.64 3.70
C ARG A 121 -8.48 20.74 2.57
N HIS A 122 -9.26 20.68 1.50
CA HIS A 122 -8.98 19.79 0.36
C HIS A 122 -8.32 20.52 -0.81
N LEU A 123 -8.50 21.85 -0.91
CA LEU A 123 -7.98 22.69 -1.99
C LEU A 123 -6.81 23.53 -1.45
N ILE A 124 -5.59 23.01 -1.54
CA ILE A 124 -4.41 23.59 -0.90
C ILE A 124 -3.59 24.33 -1.98
N PRO A 125 -3.42 25.66 -1.87
CA PRO A 125 -2.59 26.41 -2.79
C PRO A 125 -1.11 26.15 -2.53
N VAL A 126 -0.35 25.86 -3.58
CA VAL A 126 1.11 25.87 -3.55
C VAL A 126 1.59 27.27 -3.86
N ARG A 127 2.44 27.84 -3.00
CA ARG A 127 2.94 29.21 -3.12
C ARG A 127 4.44 29.25 -3.24
N ASP A 128 4.93 30.12 -4.11
CA ASP A 128 6.36 30.42 -4.19
C ASP A 128 6.86 31.18 -2.96
N VAL A 129 8.16 31.54 -2.96
CA VAL A 129 8.82 32.30 -1.90
C VAL A 129 8.27 33.72 -1.73
N ALA A 130 7.66 34.29 -2.79
CA ALA A 130 7.00 35.59 -2.75
C ALA A 130 5.55 35.51 -2.27
N GLY A 131 5.04 34.31 -1.96
CA GLY A 131 3.67 34.08 -1.51
C GLY A 131 2.63 34.01 -2.67
N LYS A 132 3.07 34.09 -3.92
CA LYS A 132 2.20 33.96 -5.10
C LYS A 132 1.84 32.48 -5.31
N SER A 133 0.56 32.20 -5.59
CA SER A 133 0.13 30.85 -5.95
C SER A 133 0.70 30.44 -7.31
N ILE A 134 1.28 29.24 -7.36
CA ILE A 134 1.92 28.64 -8.55
C ILE A 134 1.28 27.31 -8.93
N GLY A 135 0.35 26.80 -8.13
CA GLY A 135 -0.38 25.56 -8.37
C GLY A 135 -1.35 25.24 -7.24
N TRP A 136 -2.08 24.15 -7.42
CA TRP A 136 -3.03 23.61 -6.45
C TRP A 136 -2.77 22.14 -6.17
N ILE A 137 -2.94 21.75 -4.93
CA ILE A 137 -3.01 20.34 -4.52
C ILE A 137 -4.44 20.07 -4.03
N VAL A 138 -5.07 19.09 -4.65
CA VAL A 138 -6.37 18.56 -4.21
C VAL A 138 -6.09 17.33 -3.37
N ALA A 139 -6.28 17.43 -2.06
CA ALA A 139 -5.93 16.39 -1.10
C ALA A 139 -7.15 15.53 -0.75
N LEU A 140 -7.17 14.28 -1.26
CA LEU A 140 -8.21 13.30 -0.95
C LEU A 140 -7.62 12.17 -0.12
N PRO A 141 -8.08 12.00 1.14
CA PRO A 141 -7.74 10.84 1.94
C PRO A 141 -8.49 9.60 1.42
N HIS A 142 -8.09 8.43 1.90
CA HIS A 142 -8.86 7.21 1.67
C HIS A 142 -10.28 7.35 2.23
N VAL A 143 -11.27 7.00 1.41
CA VAL A 143 -12.69 6.99 1.80
C VAL A 143 -13.35 5.77 1.19
N PHE A 144 -13.89 4.90 2.02
CA PHE A 144 -14.70 3.80 1.53
C PHE A 144 -15.89 4.33 0.73
N PRO A 145 -16.28 3.72 -0.41
CA PRO A 145 -17.35 4.20 -1.29
C PRO A 145 -18.64 4.55 -0.54
N ALA A 146 -19.01 3.73 0.43
CA ALA A 146 -20.21 3.95 1.26
C ALA A 146 -20.16 5.20 2.18
N ASN A 147 -18.97 5.74 2.43
CA ASN A 147 -18.72 6.83 3.39
C ASN A 147 -18.60 8.20 2.74
N TYR A 148 -18.69 8.28 1.40
CA TYR A 148 -18.73 9.59 0.74
C TYR A 148 -19.93 10.41 1.22
N PRO A 149 -19.75 11.72 1.41
CA PRO A 149 -20.84 12.58 1.90
C PRO A 149 -21.99 12.66 0.88
N GLY A 150 -23.23 12.50 1.35
CA GLY A 150 -24.41 12.89 0.59
C GLY A 150 -24.60 14.40 0.68
N PHE A 151 -24.91 15.05 -0.45
CA PHE A 151 -25.18 16.50 -0.52
C PHE A 151 -26.66 16.82 -0.41
N GLU A 152 -27.52 15.91 -0.87
CA GLU A 152 -28.98 16.03 -0.90
C GLU A 152 -29.64 14.81 -0.28
N GLU A 153 -30.84 14.96 0.25
CA GLU A 153 -31.66 13.84 0.69
C GLU A 153 -32.07 13.00 -0.52
N GLY A 154 -31.97 11.68 -0.40
CA GLY A 154 -32.41 10.73 -1.43
C GLY A 154 -31.35 10.28 -2.42
N ILE A 155 -30.12 10.83 -2.42
CA ILE A 155 -29.03 10.33 -3.28
C ILE A 155 -28.61 8.92 -2.80
N PRO A 156 -28.70 7.88 -3.67
CA PRO A 156 -28.21 6.55 -3.39
C PRO A 156 -26.73 6.56 -2.99
N ARG A 157 -26.33 5.62 -2.13
CA ARG A 157 -24.94 5.58 -1.61
C ARG A 157 -23.91 5.39 -2.72
N GLU A 158 -24.22 4.60 -3.72
CA GLU A 158 -23.40 4.31 -4.88
C GLU A 158 -23.15 5.54 -5.79
N GLU A 159 -24.05 6.53 -5.78
CA GLU A 159 -23.91 7.75 -6.56
C GLU A 159 -23.13 8.86 -5.82
N ARG A 160 -22.98 8.76 -4.50
CA ARG A 160 -22.35 9.79 -3.66
C ARG A 160 -20.90 10.12 -4.09
N PRO A 161 -20.03 9.16 -4.44
CA PRO A 161 -18.71 9.47 -4.95
C PRO A 161 -18.76 10.40 -6.15
N ARG A 162 -19.59 10.11 -7.15
CA ARG A 162 -19.76 10.94 -8.35
C ARG A 162 -20.17 12.38 -8.01
N HIS A 163 -21.17 12.54 -7.18
CA HIS A 163 -21.63 13.88 -6.73
C HIS A 163 -20.53 14.63 -5.97
N PHE A 164 -19.78 13.93 -5.11
CA PHE A 164 -18.66 14.52 -4.40
C PHE A 164 -17.59 15.04 -5.34
N PHE A 165 -17.14 14.22 -6.32
CA PHE A 165 -16.12 14.61 -7.28
C PHE A 165 -16.58 15.75 -8.20
N GLN A 166 -17.86 15.78 -8.60
CA GLN A 166 -18.42 16.90 -9.35
C GLN A 166 -18.40 18.20 -8.55
N ALA A 167 -18.82 18.16 -7.27
CA ALA A 167 -18.80 19.33 -6.39
C ALA A 167 -17.36 19.82 -6.14
N LEU A 168 -16.42 18.90 -5.93
CA LEU A 168 -15.00 19.20 -5.74
C LEU A 168 -14.42 19.88 -6.99
N GLY A 169 -14.67 19.32 -8.18
CA GLY A 169 -14.20 19.87 -9.45
C GLY A 169 -14.75 21.27 -9.69
N LYS A 170 -16.06 21.49 -9.41
CA LYS A 170 -16.67 22.82 -9.50
C LYS A 170 -15.96 23.81 -8.56
N ARG A 171 -15.72 23.45 -7.32
CA ARG A 171 -15.02 24.30 -6.34
C ARG A 171 -13.58 24.60 -6.73
N LEU A 172 -12.88 23.62 -7.28
CA LEU A 172 -11.52 23.83 -7.79
C LEU A 172 -11.52 24.84 -8.94
N ILE A 173 -12.44 24.72 -9.91
CA ILE A 173 -12.54 25.65 -11.05
C ILE A 173 -12.83 27.08 -10.55
N GLU A 174 -13.75 27.25 -9.59
CA GLU A 174 -14.04 28.55 -8.97
C GLU A 174 -12.82 29.16 -8.27
N ARG A 175 -11.92 28.34 -7.70
CA ARG A 175 -10.71 28.81 -7.00
C ARG A 175 -9.50 29.02 -7.93
N ASN A 176 -9.41 28.25 -9.00
CA ASN A 176 -8.31 28.28 -9.95
C ASN A 176 -8.59 29.14 -11.19
N GLU A 177 -9.06 30.35 -10.98
CA GLU A 177 -9.40 31.31 -12.06
C GLU A 177 -8.21 31.60 -13.00
N THR A 178 -6.99 31.49 -12.50
CA THR A 178 -5.75 31.74 -13.25
C THR A 178 -5.22 30.50 -13.97
N HIS A 179 -5.95 29.38 -13.93
CA HIS A 179 -5.59 28.13 -14.61
C HIS A 179 -4.17 27.64 -14.27
N LEU A 180 -3.84 27.62 -12.98
CA LEU A 180 -2.57 27.09 -12.49
C LEU A 180 -2.59 25.55 -12.52
N PRO A 181 -1.40 24.90 -12.57
CA PRO A 181 -1.27 23.45 -12.48
C PRO A 181 -1.96 22.84 -11.26
N VAL A 182 -2.58 21.67 -11.43
CA VAL A 182 -3.31 20.96 -10.39
C VAL A 182 -2.77 19.55 -10.22
N VAL A 183 -2.43 19.21 -8.98
CA VAL A 183 -2.12 17.85 -8.54
C VAL A 183 -3.28 17.32 -7.70
N LEU A 184 -3.84 16.20 -8.12
CA LEU A 184 -4.86 15.49 -7.37
C LEU A 184 -4.19 14.34 -6.61
N MET A 185 -4.33 14.28 -5.30
CA MET A 185 -3.87 13.17 -4.46
C MET A 185 -5.04 12.27 -4.13
N ALA A 186 -4.84 10.95 -4.20
CA ALA A 186 -5.80 9.97 -3.73
C ALA A 186 -5.11 8.68 -3.24
N HIS A 187 -5.77 7.94 -2.36
CA HIS A 187 -5.30 6.65 -1.86
C HIS A 187 -6.39 5.60 -2.10
N LEU A 188 -6.27 4.86 -3.19
CA LEU A 188 -7.29 3.92 -3.68
C LEU A 188 -6.74 3.03 -4.80
N ALA A 189 -7.44 1.92 -5.10
CA ALA A 189 -7.15 1.06 -6.24
C ALA A 189 -7.93 1.52 -7.48
N LEU A 190 -7.22 1.73 -8.60
CA LEU A 190 -7.84 1.97 -9.91
C LEU A 190 -7.99 0.67 -10.67
N ALA A 191 -9.11 0.52 -11.37
CA ALA A 191 -9.33 -0.63 -12.25
C ALA A 191 -8.22 -0.71 -13.33
N GLY A 192 -7.65 -1.91 -13.50
CA GLY A 192 -6.58 -2.17 -14.47
C GLY A 192 -5.16 -1.87 -13.99
N SER A 193 -4.96 -1.57 -12.70
CA SER A 193 -3.63 -1.44 -12.11
C SER A 193 -2.99 -2.81 -11.84
N ASP A 194 -1.65 -2.86 -11.90
CA ASP A 194 -0.86 -4.03 -11.49
C ASP A 194 -0.77 -4.09 -9.96
N THR A 195 -1.29 -5.16 -9.38
CA THR A 195 -1.32 -5.38 -7.92
C THR A 195 -0.22 -6.33 -7.44
N THR A 196 0.81 -6.59 -8.24
CA THR A 196 1.94 -7.44 -7.87
C THR A 196 2.56 -6.98 -6.54
N GLY A 197 2.66 -7.89 -5.58
CA GLY A 197 3.20 -7.62 -4.24
C GLY A 197 2.19 -7.00 -3.25
N HIS A 198 0.98 -6.66 -3.70
CA HIS A 198 -0.07 -6.13 -2.82
C HIS A 198 -0.85 -7.27 -2.14
N ASP A 199 -1.05 -7.17 -0.84
CA ASP A 199 -1.82 -8.15 -0.06
C ASP A 199 -3.32 -7.78 -0.09
N GLU A 200 -4.09 -8.44 -0.96
CA GLU A 200 -5.55 -8.24 -1.10
C GLU A 200 -6.35 -8.69 0.13
N SER A 201 -5.74 -9.46 1.04
CA SER A 201 -6.43 -9.99 2.22
C SER A 201 -6.76 -8.92 3.27
N ARG A 202 -6.11 -7.76 3.20
CA ARG A 202 -6.31 -6.65 4.14
C ARG A 202 -7.07 -5.50 3.50
N GLY A 203 -8.39 -5.46 3.69
CA GLY A 203 -9.19 -4.27 3.41
C GLY A 203 -10.07 -4.31 2.16
N GLY A 204 -10.03 -5.38 1.37
CA GLY A 204 -10.81 -5.49 0.12
C GLY A 204 -10.41 -4.42 -0.91
N MET A 205 -10.13 -4.81 -2.14
CA MET A 205 -9.87 -3.81 -3.19
C MET A 205 -11.18 -3.40 -3.84
N ASP A 206 -11.79 -2.31 -3.34
CA ASP A 206 -12.84 -1.63 -4.08
C ASP A 206 -12.19 -0.84 -5.23
N TYR A 207 -12.16 -1.45 -6.42
CA TYR A 207 -11.65 -0.77 -7.61
C TYR A 207 -12.53 0.39 -8.01
N ILE A 208 -11.90 1.53 -8.24
CA ILE A 208 -12.54 2.76 -8.68
C ILE A 208 -12.25 2.98 -10.17
N GLU A 209 -13.31 3.34 -10.91
CA GLU A 209 -13.20 3.67 -12.32
C GLU A 209 -12.55 5.06 -12.50
N MET A 210 -11.65 5.16 -13.45
CA MET A 210 -10.93 6.40 -13.77
C MET A 210 -11.87 7.55 -14.15
N SER A 211 -13.03 7.25 -14.75
CA SER A 211 -14.06 8.21 -15.14
C SER A 211 -14.63 9.03 -13.97
N LEU A 212 -14.46 8.56 -12.74
CA LEU A 212 -14.89 9.30 -11.56
C LEU A 212 -14.13 10.64 -11.39
N PHE A 213 -12.90 10.72 -11.89
CA PHE A 213 -12.04 11.89 -11.79
C PHE A 213 -12.21 12.89 -12.95
N ASP A 214 -13.01 12.57 -13.97
CA ASP A 214 -13.20 13.43 -15.17
C ASP A 214 -13.76 14.81 -14.82
N ALA A 215 -14.45 14.94 -13.70
CA ALA A 215 -14.99 16.22 -13.21
C ALA A 215 -13.91 17.16 -12.65
N ILE A 216 -12.69 16.68 -12.42
CA ILE A 216 -11.60 17.46 -11.82
C ILE A 216 -10.53 17.74 -12.87
N PRO A 217 -10.25 19.01 -13.20
CA PRO A 217 -9.17 19.36 -14.12
C PRO A 217 -7.81 19.23 -13.41
N TYR A 218 -7.21 18.03 -13.46
CA TYR A 218 -5.88 17.78 -12.90
C TYR A 218 -4.84 17.55 -14.00
N ASP A 219 -3.59 17.88 -13.68
CA ASP A 219 -2.43 17.66 -14.54
C ASP A 219 -1.64 16.42 -14.15
N TYR A 220 -1.73 16.03 -12.86
CA TYR A 220 -1.12 14.83 -12.30
C TYR A 220 -1.98 14.27 -11.19
N LEU A 221 -2.25 12.94 -11.24
CA LEU A 221 -2.94 12.21 -10.18
C LEU A 221 -1.91 11.38 -9.40
N ALA A 222 -1.62 11.83 -8.19
CA ALA A 222 -0.67 11.24 -7.26
C ALA A 222 -1.36 10.16 -6.42
N LEU A 223 -1.16 8.90 -6.75
CA LEU A 223 -1.83 7.74 -6.15
C LEU A 223 -0.94 7.03 -5.12
N GLY A 224 -1.54 6.60 -4.01
CA GLY A 224 -1.06 5.58 -3.10
C GLY A 224 -1.98 4.37 -3.06
N HIS A 225 -1.70 3.41 -2.20
CA HIS A 225 -2.39 2.15 -1.98
C HIS A 225 -1.74 0.96 -2.69
N ILE A 226 -1.35 1.06 -3.95
CA ILE A 226 -0.67 -0.01 -4.66
C ILE A 226 0.84 0.21 -4.56
N HIS A 227 1.56 -0.77 -4.01
CA HIS A 227 2.98 -0.66 -3.72
C HIS A 227 3.87 -0.74 -4.96
N CYS A 228 3.36 -1.33 -6.06
CA CYS A 228 4.08 -1.41 -7.34
C CYS A 228 4.10 -0.04 -8.03
N PRO A 229 5.27 0.60 -8.22
CA PRO A 229 5.37 1.89 -8.88
C PRO A 229 5.02 1.78 -10.36
N GLN A 230 3.96 2.46 -10.79
CA GLN A 230 3.44 2.33 -12.15
C GLN A 230 2.71 3.58 -12.61
N ASN A 231 2.75 3.84 -13.92
CA ASN A 231 1.84 4.77 -14.56
C ASN A 231 0.56 4.02 -14.96
N VAL A 232 -0.59 4.59 -14.69
CA VAL A 232 -1.85 4.01 -15.17
C VAL A 232 -2.01 4.34 -16.64
N SER A 233 -2.04 3.30 -17.48
CA SER A 233 -1.98 3.43 -18.94
C SER A 233 -3.03 4.41 -19.51
N GLY A 234 -2.59 5.26 -20.44
CA GLY A 234 -3.46 6.24 -21.10
C GLY A 234 -3.90 7.41 -20.22
N THR A 235 -3.38 7.54 -19.00
CA THR A 235 -3.79 8.58 -18.04
C THR A 235 -2.61 9.42 -17.56
N ARG A 236 -2.90 10.44 -16.71
CA ARG A 236 -1.90 11.23 -15.96
C ARG A 236 -1.77 10.74 -14.52
N ALA A 237 -2.22 9.52 -14.24
CA ALA A 237 -2.19 8.91 -12.92
C ALA A 237 -0.95 8.04 -12.74
N ARG A 238 -0.36 8.11 -11.54
CA ARG A 238 0.79 7.31 -11.17
C ARG A 238 0.72 6.88 -9.71
N TYR A 239 0.97 5.60 -9.48
CA TYR A 239 1.39 5.08 -8.18
C TYR A 239 2.89 5.28 -8.04
N CYS A 240 3.33 5.95 -6.98
CA CYS A 240 4.76 6.06 -6.68
C CYS A 240 5.32 4.77 -6.09
N GLY A 241 4.46 3.93 -5.54
CA GLY A 241 4.81 2.72 -4.81
C GLY A 241 5.29 2.98 -3.39
N SER A 242 5.50 1.91 -2.64
CA SER A 242 6.11 1.97 -1.31
C SER A 242 7.60 2.32 -1.40
N PRO A 243 8.15 3.14 -0.49
CA PRO A 243 9.59 3.46 -0.50
C PRO A 243 10.47 2.32 0.01
N LEU A 244 9.92 1.39 0.77
CA LEU A 244 10.58 0.19 1.29
C LEU A 244 9.69 -1.02 1.02
N ALA A 245 10.26 -2.11 0.52
CA ALA A 245 9.51 -3.35 0.33
C ALA A 245 8.88 -3.82 1.64
N ILE A 246 7.61 -4.13 1.67
CA ILE A 246 6.91 -4.71 2.82
C ILE A 246 6.64 -6.21 2.64
N SER A 247 6.87 -6.74 1.44
CA SER A 247 6.74 -8.16 1.10
C SER A 247 7.90 -8.62 0.23
N PHE A 248 8.26 -9.92 0.32
CA PHE A 248 9.22 -10.55 -0.58
C PHE A 248 8.75 -10.61 -2.04
N ASP A 249 7.51 -10.34 -2.30
CA ASP A 249 6.93 -10.38 -3.64
C ASP A 249 7.04 -9.02 -4.35
N GLU A 250 7.49 -7.98 -3.62
CA GLU A 250 7.86 -6.66 -4.17
C GLU A 250 9.29 -6.70 -4.72
N THR A 251 9.45 -7.23 -5.94
CA THR A 251 10.76 -7.44 -6.58
C THR A 251 11.22 -6.26 -7.45
N TYR A 252 10.42 -5.20 -7.52
CA TYR A 252 10.70 -3.97 -8.28
C TYR A 252 11.54 -2.98 -7.48
N PRO A 253 12.22 -2.01 -8.17
CA PRO A 253 12.97 -0.94 -7.50
C PRO A 253 12.05 0.02 -6.74
N HIS A 254 12.42 0.37 -5.52
CA HIS A 254 11.72 1.36 -4.69
C HIS A 254 12.30 2.76 -4.87
N SER A 255 11.42 3.76 -4.94
CA SER A 255 11.82 5.14 -5.21
C SER A 255 10.76 6.13 -4.74
N VAL A 256 11.12 7.40 -4.67
CA VAL A 256 10.16 8.50 -4.70
C VAL A 256 10.12 9.12 -6.10
N THR A 257 9.00 9.73 -6.44
CA THR A 257 8.76 10.29 -7.78
C THR A 257 8.92 11.82 -7.74
N VAL A 258 9.82 12.37 -8.55
CA VAL A 258 9.92 13.81 -8.79
C VAL A 258 9.09 14.16 -10.01
N VAL A 259 8.20 15.14 -9.86
CA VAL A 259 7.24 15.56 -10.91
C VAL A 259 7.39 17.04 -11.17
N GLU A 260 7.55 17.42 -12.44
CA GLU A 260 7.60 18.81 -12.88
C GLU A 260 6.46 19.11 -13.84
N ILE A 261 5.68 20.13 -13.54
CA ILE A 261 4.54 20.59 -14.34
C ILE A 261 4.80 22.04 -14.76
N ASP A 262 5.10 22.25 -16.02
CA ASP A 262 5.47 23.57 -16.54
C ASP A 262 4.27 24.53 -16.59
N ALA A 263 3.10 24.01 -16.99
CA ALA A 263 1.86 24.77 -17.09
C ALA A 263 0.65 23.81 -17.01
N ALA A 264 -0.50 24.32 -16.63
CA ALA A 264 -1.76 23.57 -16.67
C ALA A 264 -2.03 23.02 -18.08
N GLY A 265 -2.55 21.82 -18.17
CA GLY A 265 -2.83 21.10 -19.42
C GLY A 265 -1.61 20.44 -20.06
N ARG A 266 -0.38 20.70 -19.58
CA ARG A 266 0.83 20.05 -20.06
C ARG A 266 1.07 18.72 -19.36
N ALA A 267 1.61 17.75 -20.12
CA ALA A 267 2.04 16.48 -19.52
C ALA A 267 3.19 16.72 -18.53
N PRO A 268 3.14 16.12 -17.32
CA PRO A 268 4.21 16.26 -16.35
C PRO A 268 5.48 15.54 -16.81
N ARG A 269 6.65 16.09 -16.47
CA ARG A 269 7.91 15.35 -16.54
C ARG A 269 8.12 14.59 -15.24
N ILE A 270 8.46 13.31 -15.36
CA ILE A 270 8.62 12.41 -14.22
C ILE A 270 10.05 11.88 -14.21
N SER A 271 10.69 11.96 -13.04
CA SER A 271 11.96 11.29 -12.75
C SER A 271 11.89 10.58 -11.42
N LEU A 272 12.69 9.53 -11.27
CA LEU A 272 12.69 8.68 -10.07
C LEU A 272 13.95 8.93 -9.26
N ARG A 273 13.79 9.02 -7.94
CA ARG A 273 14.90 9.06 -6.99
C ARG A 273 14.87 7.76 -6.19
N PRO A 274 15.82 6.83 -6.45
CA PRO A 274 15.87 5.54 -5.78
C PRO A 274 16.01 5.69 -4.26
N ILE A 275 15.36 4.80 -3.52
CA ILE A 275 15.54 4.64 -2.08
C ILE A 275 16.31 3.34 -1.83
N GLN A 276 17.40 3.44 -1.08
CA GLN A 276 18.22 2.29 -0.71
C GLN A 276 17.74 1.70 0.59
N ASN A 277 17.33 0.44 0.55
CA ASN A 277 17.01 -0.29 1.78
C ASN A 277 18.31 -0.87 2.39
N PRO A 278 18.72 -0.49 3.63
CA PRO A 278 19.91 -1.06 4.26
C PRO A 278 19.76 -2.55 4.60
N TRP A 279 18.53 -3.08 4.61
CA TRP A 279 18.20 -4.49 4.85
C TRP A 279 17.34 -5.03 3.70
N PRO A 280 17.93 -5.30 2.51
CA PRO A 280 17.17 -5.78 1.35
C PRO A 280 16.54 -7.15 1.62
N LEU A 281 15.41 -7.42 0.95
CA LEU A 281 14.75 -8.71 0.98
C LEU A 281 15.39 -9.62 -0.07
N LYS A 282 15.88 -10.79 0.34
CA LYS A 282 16.56 -11.74 -0.55
C LYS A 282 15.89 -13.11 -0.50
N THR A 283 15.66 -13.68 -1.68
CA THR A 283 15.31 -15.09 -1.83
C THR A 283 16.60 -15.84 -2.15
N TRP A 284 16.93 -16.86 -1.37
CA TRP A 284 18.16 -17.62 -1.49
C TRP A 284 17.92 -19.11 -1.30
N PRO A 285 18.50 -19.99 -2.11
CA PRO A 285 19.14 -19.64 -3.38
C PRO A 285 18.15 -19.08 -4.42
N GLU A 286 18.64 -18.57 -5.56
CA GLU A 286 17.77 -18.04 -6.63
C GLU A 286 16.85 -19.12 -7.21
N GLU A 287 17.38 -20.36 -7.41
CA GLU A 287 16.60 -21.51 -7.83
C GLU A 287 16.29 -22.42 -6.63
N ALA A 288 15.08 -23.00 -6.65
CA ALA A 288 14.68 -23.93 -5.60
C ALA A 288 15.59 -25.15 -5.56
N VAL A 289 16.09 -25.49 -4.38
CA VAL A 289 16.94 -26.67 -4.15
C VAL A 289 16.35 -27.56 -3.05
N GLU A 290 16.85 -28.77 -2.93
CA GLU A 290 16.54 -29.65 -1.82
C GLU A 290 16.91 -28.99 -0.47
N ILE A 291 16.10 -29.18 0.56
CA ILE A 291 16.23 -28.47 1.84
C ILE A 291 17.62 -28.60 2.47
N GLU A 292 18.24 -29.80 2.40
CA GLU A 292 19.59 -30.02 2.96
C GLU A 292 20.66 -29.20 2.18
N LYS A 293 20.49 -29.06 0.87
CA LYS A 293 21.34 -28.24 0.06
C LYS A 293 21.15 -26.75 0.36
N ALA A 294 19.90 -26.34 0.64
CA ALA A 294 19.61 -24.96 1.06
C ALA A 294 20.31 -24.65 2.41
N PHE A 295 20.31 -25.57 3.37
CA PHE A 295 21.03 -25.39 4.62
C PHE A 295 22.56 -25.32 4.43
N GLN A 296 23.16 -26.15 3.58
CA GLN A 296 24.59 -26.07 3.25
C GLN A 296 24.95 -24.70 2.62
N GLN A 297 24.08 -24.19 1.74
CA GLN A 297 24.27 -22.87 1.15
C GLN A 297 24.05 -21.75 2.18
N LEU A 298 23.15 -21.93 3.13
CA LEU A 298 22.92 -20.98 4.22
C LEU A 298 24.12 -20.93 5.19
N GLU A 299 24.80 -22.05 5.43
CA GLU A 299 26.06 -22.08 6.21
C GLU A 299 27.14 -21.21 5.56
N SER A 300 27.25 -21.26 4.23
CA SER A 300 28.20 -20.46 3.44
C SER A 300 27.75 -19.04 3.14
N PHE A 301 26.52 -18.65 3.49
CA PHE A 301 26.02 -17.29 3.29
C PHE A 301 26.87 -16.28 4.08
N PRO A 302 27.22 -15.10 3.50
CA PRO A 302 28.08 -14.13 4.15
C PRO A 302 27.55 -13.70 5.53
N ALA A 303 28.43 -13.73 6.55
CA ALA A 303 28.03 -13.40 7.92
C ALA A 303 27.72 -11.90 8.10
N ASP A 304 28.39 -11.03 7.34
CA ASP A 304 28.32 -9.57 7.46
C ASP A 304 27.30 -8.90 6.53
N GLU A 305 26.56 -9.69 5.77
CA GLU A 305 25.57 -9.17 4.81
C GLU A 305 24.20 -8.95 5.47
N PRO A 306 23.77 -7.69 5.69
CA PRO A 306 22.46 -7.43 6.25
C PRO A 306 21.38 -7.67 5.20
N CYS A 307 20.43 -8.55 5.48
CA CYS A 307 19.25 -8.79 4.65
C CYS A 307 18.16 -9.53 5.42
N TYR A 308 16.94 -9.43 4.93
CA TYR A 308 15.88 -10.39 5.23
C TYR A 308 15.98 -11.55 4.25
N LEU A 309 15.94 -12.77 4.75
CA LEU A 309 16.22 -13.95 3.96
C LEU A 309 15.03 -14.89 3.90
N ARG A 310 14.60 -15.22 2.68
CA ARG A 310 13.62 -16.26 2.35
C ARG A 310 14.36 -17.41 1.67
N LEU A 311 14.33 -18.63 2.26
CA LEU A 311 14.97 -19.80 1.67
C LEU A 311 14.08 -20.41 0.60
N HIS A 312 14.60 -20.57 -0.62
CA HIS A 312 13.89 -21.16 -1.76
C HIS A 312 14.19 -22.66 -1.84
N VAL A 313 13.18 -23.47 -1.58
CA VAL A 313 13.30 -24.91 -1.41
C VAL A 313 12.23 -25.65 -2.20
N LYS A 314 12.62 -26.82 -2.76
CA LYS A 314 11.68 -27.74 -3.39
C LYS A 314 10.79 -28.37 -2.35
N ARG A 315 9.48 -28.38 -2.62
CA ARG A 315 8.50 -29.03 -1.76
C ARG A 315 8.62 -30.53 -1.90
N LYS A 316 8.72 -31.22 -0.75
CA LYS A 316 8.54 -32.66 -0.63
C LYS A 316 7.26 -32.91 0.16
N ASP A 317 6.74 -34.14 0.08
CA ASP A 317 5.50 -34.55 0.73
C ASP A 317 5.49 -34.25 2.25
N VAL A 318 6.64 -34.25 2.88
CA VAL A 318 6.79 -33.95 4.32
C VAL A 318 7.80 -32.83 4.53
N VAL A 319 7.37 -31.73 5.15
CA VAL A 319 8.25 -30.67 5.63
C VAL A 319 8.89 -31.13 6.95
N PRO A 320 10.24 -31.15 7.05
CA PRO A 320 10.88 -31.56 8.29
C PRO A 320 10.54 -30.61 9.44
N THR A 321 10.08 -31.14 10.57
CA THR A 321 9.69 -30.35 11.75
C THR A 321 10.84 -29.49 12.31
N TYR A 322 12.09 -29.92 12.12
CA TYR A 322 13.29 -29.20 12.55
C TYR A 322 13.73 -28.07 11.60
N ALA A 323 13.09 -27.92 10.43
CA ALA A 323 13.58 -27.02 9.38
C ALA A 323 13.69 -25.57 9.85
N LEU A 324 12.66 -25.08 10.55
CA LEU A 324 12.63 -23.72 11.07
C LEU A 324 13.75 -23.46 12.08
N GLU A 325 13.87 -24.32 13.09
CA GLU A 325 14.90 -24.21 14.12
C GLU A 325 16.31 -24.24 13.53
N ARG A 326 16.56 -25.12 12.56
CA ARG A 326 17.86 -25.22 11.89
C ARG A 326 18.20 -23.98 11.09
N ALA A 327 17.24 -23.42 10.33
CA ALA A 327 17.45 -22.18 9.59
C ALA A 327 17.77 -21.01 10.54
N MET A 328 17.04 -20.90 11.65
CA MET A 328 17.27 -19.88 12.67
C MET A 328 18.64 -20.05 13.35
N ALA A 329 19.04 -21.28 13.68
CA ALA A 329 20.35 -21.57 14.26
C ALA A 329 21.50 -21.21 13.32
N LEU A 330 21.39 -21.52 12.02
CA LEU A 330 22.40 -21.21 11.01
C LEU A 330 22.55 -19.69 10.75
N THR A 331 21.52 -18.90 11.00
CA THR A 331 21.53 -17.44 10.83
C THR A 331 21.81 -16.67 12.13
N ALA A 332 21.78 -17.31 13.30
CA ALA A 332 21.90 -16.66 14.60
C ALA A 332 23.19 -15.84 14.79
N SER A 333 24.30 -16.24 14.15
CA SER A 333 25.59 -15.51 14.20
C SER A 333 25.85 -14.60 13.01
N LYS A 334 24.87 -14.46 12.10
CA LYS A 334 24.97 -13.68 10.88
C LYS A 334 24.13 -12.40 10.99
N LYS A 335 24.43 -11.41 10.13
CA LYS A 335 23.59 -10.21 10.04
C LYS A 335 22.28 -10.45 9.29
N CYS A 336 22.18 -11.51 8.49
CA CYS A 336 20.92 -11.85 7.82
C CYS A 336 19.85 -12.31 8.82
N ARG A 337 18.60 -11.95 8.56
CA ARG A 337 17.40 -12.29 9.35
C ARG A 337 16.60 -13.32 8.59
N PHE A 338 16.59 -14.57 9.05
CA PHE A 338 15.76 -15.60 8.42
C PHE A 338 14.27 -15.30 8.65
N CYS A 339 13.47 -15.28 7.58
CA CYS A 339 12.04 -14.98 7.63
C CYS A 339 11.17 -16.20 7.41
N ARG A 340 11.33 -16.86 6.28
CA ARG A 340 10.48 -18.00 5.90
C ARG A 340 11.12 -18.87 4.82
N PHE A 341 10.48 -20.02 4.55
CA PHE A 341 10.73 -20.81 3.36
C PHE A 341 9.78 -20.40 2.23
N LEU A 342 10.28 -20.38 1.00
CA LEU A 342 9.50 -20.39 -0.22
C LEU A 342 9.53 -21.82 -0.76
N TRP A 343 8.38 -22.48 -0.73
CA TRP A 343 8.24 -23.85 -1.22
C TRP A 343 7.82 -23.83 -2.68
N GLU A 344 8.68 -24.39 -3.56
CA GLU A 344 8.33 -24.60 -4.96
C GLU A 344 7.84 -26.03 -5.15
N GLU A 345 6.64 -26.19 -5.72
CA GLU A 345 6.09 -27.50 -6.05
C GLU A 345 6.88 -28.12 -7.20
N SER A 346 7.28 -29.38 -7.06
CA SER A 346 7.93 -30.11 -8.15
C SER A 346 6.89 -30.33 -9.26
N HIS A 347 7.20 -29.93 -10.49
CA HIS A 347 6.31 -30.10 -11.67
C HIS A 347 5.90 -31.55 -11.97
N ALA A 348 6.40 -32.54 -11.22
CA ALA A 348 6.04 -33.95 -11.36
C ALA A 348 4.63 -34.30 -10.85
N SER A 349 3.94 -33.39 -10.11
CA SER A 349 2.58 -33.64 -9.60
C SER A 349 1.47 -32.94 -10.39
N LYS A 350 1.78 -32.26 -11.51
CA LYS A 350 0.77 -31.54 -12.33
C LYS A 350 0.07 -32.40 -13.40
N GLU A 351 0.28 -33.70 -13.47
CA GLU A 351 -0.48 -34.60 -14.36
C GLU A 351 -1.68 -35.30 -13.70
N ILE A 352 -2.17 -34.79 -12.57
CA ILE A 352 -3.48 -35.22 -12.06
C ILE A 352 -4.50 -34.18 -12.51
N SER A 353 -5.12 -34.48 -13.65
CA SER A 353 -6.40 -33.98 -14.20
C SER A 353 -7.06 -32.85 -13.39
N SER A 354 -6.70 -31.60 -13.66
CA SER A 354 -7.61 -30.49 -13.38
C SER A 354 -8.79 -30.57 -14.38
N GLN A 355 -9.80 -31.35 -14.07
CA GLN A 355 -11.13 -31.05 -14.56
C GLN A 355 -11.54 -29.75 -13.82
N SER A 356 -11.25 -28.62 -14.46
CA SER A 356 -11.78 -27.33 -14.02
C SER A 356 -13.30 -27.46 -14.00
N LEU A 357 -13.89 -27.44 -12.80
CA LEU A 357 -15.31 -27.26 -12.64
C LEU A 357 -15.70 -25.93 -13.24
N ASP A 358 -16.73 -25.88 -14.03
CA ASP A 358 -17.40 -24.65 -14.42
C ASP A 358 -17.95 -23.96 -13.15
N LEU A 359 -17.91 -22.61 -13.11
CA LEU A 359 -18.34 -21.83 -11.95
C LEU A 359 -19.75 -22.20 -11.48
N ASP A 360 -20.63 -22.53 -12.43
CA ASP A 360 -22.02 -22.98 -12.18
C ASP A 360 -22.07 -24.36 -11.50
N GLN A 361 -21.14 -25.26 -11.81
CA GLN A 361 -21.04 -26.57 -11.17
C GLN A 361 -20.49 -26.44 -9.73
N PHE A 362 -19.55 -25.52 -9.52
CA PHE A 362 -19.01 -25.26 -8.16
C PHE A 362 -20.06 -24.69 -7.22
N GLN A 363 -20.92 -23.78 -7.71
CA GLN A 363 -22.02 -23.19 -6.93
C GLN A 363 -23.13 -24.19 -6.57
N SER A 364 -23.21 -25.31 -7.24
CA SER A 364 -24.21 -26.35 -6.98
C SER A 364 -23.78 -27.40 -5.93
N LEU A 365 -22.49 -27.43 -5.56
CA LEU A 365 -21.96 -28.40 -4.60
C LEU A 365 -22.22 -27.95 -3.16
N SER A 366 -22.54 -28.91 -2.30
CA SER A 366 -22.61 -28.67 -0.87
C SER A 366 -21.20 -28.44 -0.28
N PRO A 367 -21.07 -27.74 0.86
CA PRO A 367 -19.77 -27.55 1.52
C PRO A 367 -19.02 -28.85 1.85
N VAL A 368 -19.76 -29.94 2.11
CA VAL A 368 -19.17 -31.27 2.35
C VAL A 368 -18.61 -31.86 1.06
N GLU A 369 -19.34 -31.75 -0.06
CA GLU A 369 -18.86 -32.24 -1.36
C GLU A 369 -17.64 -31.45 -1.85
N ILE A 370 -17.57 -30.15 -1.57
CA ILE A 370 -16.39 -29.31 -1.85
C ILE A 370 -15.19 -29.79 -1.04
N ALA A 371 -15.39 -30.07 0.25
CA ALA A 371 -14.33 -30.54 1.12
C ALA A 371 -13.86 -31.97 0.77
N ASP A 372 -14.78 -32.89 0.44
CA ASP A 372 -14.44 -34.24 -0.02
C ASP A 372 -13.58 -34.20 -1.29
N ARG A 373 -13.96 -33.35 -2.24
CA ARG A 373 -13.24 -33.19 -3.49
C ARG A 373 -11.87 -32.55 -3.30
N TYR A 374 -11.81 -31.49 -2.49
CA TYR A 374 -10.52 -30.87 -2.11
C TYR A 374 -9.58 -31.86 -1.44
N TYR A 375 -10.11 -32.71 -0.55
CA TYR A 375 -9.33 -33.73 0.14
C TYR A 375 -8.79 -34.77 -0.83
N GLN A 376 -9.64 -35.24 -1.74
CA GLN A 376 -9.28 -36.22 -2.78
C GLN A 376 -8.26 -35.62 -3.77
N ASP A 377 -8.44 -34.35 -4.20
CA ASP A 377 -7.52 -33.67 -5.11
C ASP A 377 -6.16 -33.37 -4.44
N THR A 378 -6.16 -33.14 -3.11
CA THR A 378 -4.96 -32.76 -2.38
C THR A 378 -4.16 -33.98 -1.90
N TYR A 379 -4.84 -35.01 -1.43
CA TYR A 379 -4.22 -36.18 -0.77
C TYR A 379 -4.29 -37.47 -1.59
N GLY A 380 -5.08 -37.49 -2.67
CA GLY A 380 -5.25 -38.68 -3.51
C GLY A 380 -6.10 -39.81 -2.88
N GLU A 381 -6.71 -39.54 -1.73
CA GLU A 381 -7.48 -40.48 -0.92
C GLU A 381 -8.87 -39.91 -0.60
N GLU A 382 -9.82 -40.79 -0.27
CA GLU A 382 -11.13 -40.34 0.25
C GLU A 382 -10.97 -39.79 1.68
N MET A 383 -11.74 -38.75 2.01
CA MET A 383 -11.72 -38.16 3.35
C MET A 383 -12.09 -39.18 4.40
N ASP A 384 -11.32 -39.23 5.48
CA ASP A 384 -11.60 -40.09 6.62
C ASP A 384 -13.04 -39.92 7.14
N PRO A 385 -13.79 -41.02 7.35
CA PRO A 385 -15.18 -40.95 7.77
C PRO A 385 -15.42 -40.17 9.07
N GLU A 386 -14.48 -40.22 10.04
CA GLU A 386 -14.60 -39.46 11.28
C GLU A 386 -14.43 -37.96 11.04
N LEU A 387 -13.47 -37.57 10.18
CA LEU A 387 -13.25 -36.18 9.78
C LEU A 387 -14.45 -35.64 9.01
N ARG A 388 -15.02 -36.43 8.11
CA ARG A 388 -16.23 -36.07 7.35
C ARG A 388 -17.44 -35.87 8.26
N GLN A 389 -17.62 -36.73 9.27
CA GLN A 389 -18.69 -36.62 10.26
C GLN A 389 -18.52 -35.36 11.13
N LEU A 390 -17.29 -35.03 11.53
CA LEU A 390 -16.99 -33.83 12.29
C LEU A 390 -17.31 -32.55 11.49
N LEU A 391 -16.97 -32.54 10.20
CA LEU A 391 -17.31 -31.43 9.29
C LEU A 391 -18.82 -31.25 9.17
N GLN A 392 -19.57 -32.35 9.00
CA GLN A 392 -21.04 -32.31 8.91
C GLN A 392 -21.67 -31.77 10.20
N GLN A 393 -21.19 -32.20 11.38
CA GLN A 393 -21.65 -31.68 12.66
C GLN A 393 -21.38 -30.17 12.79
N THR A 394 -20.16 -29.74 12.47
CA THR A 394 -19.78 -28.32 12.54
C THR A 394 -20.66 -27.45 11.63
N LEU A 395 -20.96 -27.91 10.41
CA LEU A 395 -21.84 -27.20 9.50
C LEU A 395 -23.29 -27.11 10.02
N GLN A 396 -23.79 -28.14 10.69
CA GLN A 396 -25.12 -28.12 11.31
C GLN A 396 -25.16 -27.13 12.49
N ASP A 397 -24.14 -27.11 13.33
CA ASP A 397 -24.03 -26.18 14.47
C ASP A 397 -23.98 -24.72 14.01
N VAL A 398 -23.24 -24.43 12.94
CA VAL A 398 -23.16 -23.08 12.34
C VAL A 398 -24.51 -22.66 11.75
N GLN A 399 -25.23 -23.58 11.08
CA GLN A 399 -26.55 -23.29 10.51
C GLN A 399 -27.61 -23.06 11.58
N GLN A 400 -27.52 -23.75 12.74
CA GLN A 400 -28.42 -23.51 13.87
C GLN A 400 -28.14 -22.15 14.52
N THR A 401 -26.87 -21.77 14.72
CA THR A 401 -26.47 -20.49 15.31
C THR A 401 -26.80 -19.29 14.42
N ALA A 402 -26.93 -19.48 13.12
CA ALA A 402 -27.29 -18.41 12.18
C ALA A 402 -28.80 -18.17 12.07
N ASN A 403 -29.64 -19.07 12.61
CA ASN A 403 -31.10 -18.99 12.61
C ASN A 403 -31.69 -18.58 13.96
N ASP A 404 -30.88 -18.47 15.02
CA ASP A 404 -31.19 -17.87 16.32
C ASP A 404 -30.70 -16.41 16.38
#